data_5b4bfe23d8f5cc8df24c4aa26ad62baa
#
_entry.id   5b4bfe23d8f5cc8df24c4aa26ad62baa
#
_cell.length_a   1.000
_cell.length_b   1.000
_cell.length_c   1.000
_cell.angle_alpha   90.00
_cell.angle_beta   90.00
_cell.angle_gamma   90.00
#
_symmetry.space_group_name_H-M   'P 1'
#
loop_
_entity.id
_entity.type
_entity.pdbx_description
1 polymer ?
#
loop_
_entity_poly.entity_id
_entity_poly.type
_entity_poly.pdbx_seq_one_letter_code
_entity_poly.pdbx_strand_id
1 'polypeptide(L)'
;MPDHFTDQLAPVPALMSVADATSNLRIGALVWDNDYKHPVVLAKELATMDLLSDGRLELGIGAGWMISDYEQSGIPYERAGLRIDRMIEGIDVMKGCFAQGAFSYAGKHYTITNYNGMPKPLQGACPPILMGGGGKRFLTYAAQQADIVGINATMTAGAVGPEAISTMTAEAVDAKVDIVRDASGGRIADIEMNIRAFLVNITDDAQGAIERLSKGMG
;
A
#
# COMPACT_ATOMS: atom_id res chain seq x y z
N MET A 1 2.11 9.10 -1.23
CA MET A 1 0.93 9.68 -1.92
C MET A 1 0.05 8.55 -2.43
N PRO A 2 -1.27 8.73 -2.67
CA PRO A 2 -2.11 7.68 -3.25
C PRO A 2 -1.87 7.48 -4.75
N ASP A 3 -2.35 6.36 -5.30
CA ASP A 3 -2.29 5.99 -6.72
C ASP A 3 -3.72 5.86 -7.26
N HIS A 4 -4.38 7.00 -7.49
CA HIS A 4 -5.73 7.08 -8.03
C HIS A 4 -5.74 7.87 -9.35
N PHE A 5 -6.76 7.68 -10.19
CA PHE A 5 -6.95 8.40 -11.44
C PHE A 5 -7.73 9.71 -11.30
N THR A 6 -7.94 10.18 -10.08
CA THR A 6 -8.55 11.46 -9.75
C THR A 6 -7.60 12.64 -10.01
N ASP A 7 -8.00 13.87 -9.66
CA ASP A 7 -7.16 15.07 -9.82
C ASP A 7 -5.98 15.06 -8.83
N GLN A 8 -4.98 14.25 -9.16
CA GLN A 8 -3.71 14.14 -8.43
C GLN A 8 -2.57 13.72 -9.36
N LEU A 9 -1.35 14.00 -8.94
CA LEU A 9 -0.16 13.66 -9.72
C LEU A 9 0.07 12.14 -9.73
N ALA A 10 0.57 11.60 -10.83
CA ALA A 10 1.04 10.22 -10.90
C ALA A 10 2.19 9.99 -9.89
N PRO A 11 2.16 8.90 -9.09
CA PRO A 11 3.10 8.73 -7.98
C PRO A 11 4.58 8.71 -8.39
N VAL A 12 4.94 7.98 -9.45
CA VAL A 12 6.35 7.81 -9.82
C VAL A 12 7.04 9.14 -10.12
N PRO A 13 6.56 9.99 -11.07
CA PRO A 13 7.24 11.26 -11.36
C PRO A 13 7.17 12.25 -10.18
N ALA A 14 6.05 12.29 -9.44
CA ALA A 14 5.89 13.19 -8.32
C ALA A 14 6.82 12.83 -7.15
N LEU A 15 6.90 11.54 -6.79
CA LEU A 15 7.80 11.08 -5.73
C LEU A 15 9.27 11.27 -6.11
N MET A 16 9.64 11.12 -7.38
CA MET A 16 11.00 11.40 -7.83
C MET A 16 11.34 12.89 -7.72
N SER A 17 10.40 13.79 -8.02
CA SER A 17 10.59 15.22 -7.78
C SER A 17 10.79 15.56 -6.30
N VAL A 18 10.07 14.87 -5.39
CA VAL A 18 10.26 15.02 -3.94
C VAL A 18 11.62 14.43 -3.50
N ALA A 19 12.02 13.29 -4.06
CA ALA A 19 13.32 12.68 -3.75
C ALA A 19 14.48 13.60 -4.13
N ASP A 20 14.39 14.25 -5.29
CA ASP A 20 15.40 15.19 -5.78
C ASP A 20 15.49 16.46 -4.92
N ALA A 21 14.36 16.93 -4.40
CA ALA A 21 14.28 18.11 -3.55
C ALA A 21 14.67 17.86 -2.07
N THR A 22 14.89 16.60 -1.68
CA THR A 22 15.16 16.21 -0.29
C THR A 22 16.31 15.21 -0.20
N SER A 23 16.98 15.14 0.95
CA SER A 23 18.11 14.22 1.16
C SER A 23 17.82 13.08 2.14
N ASN A 24 16.86 13.24 3.06
CA ASN A 24 16.61 12.27 4.13
C ASN A 24 15.17 11.71 4.13
N LEU A 25 14.26 12.39 3.41
CA LEU A 25 12.86 11.98 3.39
C LEU A 25 12.69 10.65 2.66
N ARG A 26 12.07 9.67 3.30
CA ARG A 26 11.63 8.44 2.66
C ARG A 26 10.45 8.74 1.74
N ILE A 27 10.39 8.05 0.62
CA ILE A 27 9.38 8.25 -0.41
C ILE A 27 8.62 6.96 -0.67
N GLY A 28 7.32 7.06 -0.91
CA GLY A 28 6.50 5.90 -1.25
C GLY A 28 5.06 6.28 -1.62
N ALA A 29 4.38 5.39 -2.31
CA ALA A 29 2.95 5.51 -2.45
C ALA A 29 2.24 4.86 -1.26
N LEU A 30 1.11 5.39 -0.86
CA LEU A 30 0.20 4.80 0.11
C LEU A 30 -1.18 4.64 -0.56
N VAL A 31 -1.31 3.64 -1.39
CA VAL A 31 -0.37 2.62 -1.86
C VAL A 31 -0.45 2.53 -3.38
N TRP A 32 0.54 1.89 -4.07
CA TRP A 32 0.36 1.51 -5.47
C TRP A 32 -0.74 0.46 -5.57
N ASP A 33 -1.65 0.63 -6.53
CA ASP A 33 -2.63 -0.39 -6.86
C ASP A 33 -2.00 -1.45 -7.76
N ASN A 34 -1.99 -2.71 -7.30
CA ASN A 34 -1.41 -3.82 -8.05
C ASN A 34 -2.09 -4.05 -9.41
N ASP A 35 -3.35 -3.64 -9.56
CA ASP A 35 -4.11 -3.87 -10.78
C ASP A 35 -3.81 -2.86 -11.90
N TYR A 36 -3.18 -1.72 -11.56
CA TYR A 36 -2.92 -0.67 -12.56
C TYR A 36 -1.66 -0.92 -13.39
N LYS A 37 -0.74 -1.77 -12.91
CA LYS A 37 0.50 -2.09 -13.62
C LYS A 37 0.88 -3.55 -13.51
N HIS A 38 1.46 -4.10 -14.57
CA HIS A 38 2.09 -5.41 -14.47
C HIS A 38 3.24 -5.39 -13.46
N PRO A 39 3.36 -6.37 -12.53
CA PRO A 39 4.34 -6.33 -11.44
C PRO A 39 5.80 -6.23 -11.90
N VAL A 40 6.16 -6.75 -13.08
CA VAL A 40 7.50 -6.57 -13.65
C VAL A 40 7.77 -5.11 -14.02
N VAL A 41 6.76 -4.41 -14.56
CA VAL A 41 6.89 -2.98 -14.91
C VAL A 41 7.02 -2.15 -13.64
N LEU A 42 6.14 -2.39 -12.67
CA LEU A 42 6.20 -1.70 -11.38
C LEU A 42 7.53 -1.97 -10.65
N ALA A 43 7.99 -3.21 -10.61
CA ALA A 43 9.28 -3.56 -10.00
C ALA A 43 10.46 -2.80 -10.62
N LYS A 44 10.46 -2.64 -11.96
CA LYS A 44 11.50 -1.87 -12.65
C LYS A 44 11.48 -0.39 -12.27
N GLU A 45 10.29 0.21 -12.21
CA GLU A 45 10.13 1.60 -11.76
C GLU A 45 10.60 1.77 -10.32
N LEU A 46 10.16 0.89 -9.42
CA LEU A 46 10.51 0.93 -8.00
C LEU A 46 12.00 0.76 -7.76
N ALA A 47 12.66 -0.19 -8.41
CA ALA A 47 14.11 -0.36 -8.31
C ALA A 47 14.86 0.87 -8.84
N THR A 48 14.35 1.52 -9.89
CA THR A 48 14.92 2.77 -10.40
C THR A 48 14.75 3.91 -9.40
N MET A 49 13.56 4.05 -8.82
CA MET A 49 13.28 5.05 -7.78
C MET A 49 14.17 4.86 -6.54
N ASP A 50 14.37 3.60 -6.13
CA ASP A 50 15.24 3.27 -5.00
C ASP A 50 16.70 3.68 -5.25
N LEU A 51 17.23 3.39 -6.43
CA LEU A 51 18.57 3.82 -6.84
C LEU A 51 18.70 5.35 -6.89
N LEU A 52 17.76 6.03 -7.54
CA LEU A 52 17.81 7.48 -7.73
C LEU A 52 17.56 8.26 -6.44
N SER A 53 16.86 7.67 -5.49
CA SER A 53 16.62 8.26 -4.17
C SER A 53 17.68 7.90 -3.12
N ASP A 54 18.74 7.18 -3.49
CA ASP A 54 19.76 6.69 -2.57
C ASP A 54 19.18 5.81 -1.45
N GLY A 55 18.35 4.81 -1.83
CA GLY A 55 17.78 3.82 -0.93
C GLY A 55 16.70 4.35 0.03
N ARG A 56 15.93 5.37 -0.38
CA ARG A 56 14.87 5.98 0.44
C ARG A 56 13.46 5.52 0.07
N LEU A 57 13.32 4.53 -0.81
CA LEU A 57 12.02 4.02 -1.23
C LEU A 57 11.39 3.13 -0.16
N GLU A 58 10.09 3.30 0.09
CA GLU A 58 9.20 2.33 0.71
C GLU A 58 8.18 1.85 -0.33
N LEU A 59 8.08 0.51 -0.48
CA LEU A 59 7.16 -0.12 -1.42
C LEU A 59 5.79 -0.27 -0.77
N GLY A 60 4.92 0.74 -0.91
CA GLY A 60 3.53 0.63 -0.47
C GLY A 60 2.67 -0.05 -1.53
N ILE A 61 2.08 -1.21 -1.25
CA ILE A 61 1.29 -1.99 -2.21
C ILE A 61 -0.09 -2.35 -1.67
N GLY A 62 -1.11 -2.30 -2.51
CA GLY A 62 -2.49 -2.65 -2.19
C GLY A 62 -3.20 -3.38 -3.32
N ALA A 63 -4.35 -3.95 -2.99
CA ALA A 63 -5.17 -4.74 -3.92
C ALA A 63 -6.27 -3.91 -4.63
N GLY A 64 -6.21 -2.60 -4.56
CA GLY A 64 -7.23 -1.71 -5.10
C GLY A 64 -8.56 -1.72 -4.31
N TRP A 65 -9.29 -0.61 -4.40
CA TRP A 65 -10.58 -0.50 -3.70
C TRP A 65 -11.57 0.46 -4.35
N MET A 66 -11.09 1.54 -5.02
CA MET A 66 -11.94 2.63 -5.51
C MET A 66 -12.58 2.24 -6.85
N ILE A 67 -13.85 1.84 -6.80
CA ILE A 67 -14.59 1.35 -7.97
C ILE A 67 -14.59 2.35 -9.13
N SER A 68 -14.65 3.67 -8.85
CA SER A 68 -14.65 4.70 -9.89
C SER A 68 -13.37 4.73 -10.72
N ASP A 69 -12.21 4.40 -10.15
CA ASP A 69 -10.96 4.34 -10.91
C ASP A 69 -11.00 3.22 -11.95
N TYR A 70 -11.55 2.06 -11.59
CA TYR A 70 -11.69 0.93 -12.48
C TYR A 70 -12.73 1.19 -13.57
N GLU A 71 -13.91 1.70 -13.21
CA GLU A 71 -14.99 1.98 -14.17
C GLU A 71 -14.58 3.03 -15.21
N GLN A 72 -13.93 4.12 -14.76
CA GLN A 72 -13.52 5.20 -15.63
C GLN A 72 -12.31 4.86 -16.51
N SER A 73 -11.41 4.00 -16.03
CA SER A 73 -10.23 3.59 -16.80
C SER A 73 -10.47 2.37 -17.69
N GLY A 74 -11.59 1.64 -17.49
CA GLY A 74 -11.86 0.39 -18.19
C GLY A 74 -11.07 -0.82 -17.66
N ILE A 75 -10.39 -0.68 -16.52
CA ILE A 75 -9.76 -1.81 -15.82
C ILE A 75 -10.86 -2.65 -15.17
N PRO A 76 -10.86 -3.99 -15.31
CA PRO A 76 -11.90 -4.82 -14.71
C PRO A 76 -11.91 -4.75 -13.19
N TYR A 77 -13.05 -4.35 -12.59
CA TYR A 77 -13.24 -4.36 -11.13
C TYR A 77 -13.73 -5.73 -10.68
N GLU A 78 -12.83 -6.59 -10.28
CA GLU A 78 -13.14 -7.93 -9.83
C GLU A 78 -13.39 -7.96 -8.31
N ARG A 79 -13.97 -9.07 -7.80
CA ARG A 79 -14.21 -9.25 -6.36
C ARG A 79 -12.90 -9.11 -5.56
N ALA A 80 -12.97 -8.52 -4.38
CA ALA A 80 -11.80 -8.21 -3.54
C ALA A 80 -10.88 -9.41 -3.29
N GLY A 81 -11.44 -10.62 -3.09
CA GLY A 81 -10.64 -11.83 -2.91
C GLY A 81 -9.73 -12.16 -4.10
N LEU A 82 -10.19 -11.93 -5.32
CA LEU A 82 -9.40 -12.17 -6.54
C LEU A 82 -8.30 -11.11 -6.69
N ARG A 83 -8.62 -9.84 -6.41
CA ARG A 83 -7.63 -8.76 -6.44
C ARG A 83 -6.52 -8.98 -5.39
N ILE A 84 -6.89 -9.46 -4.19
CA ILE A 84 -5.90 -9.84 -3.15
C ILE A 84 -5.04 -11.01 -3.63
N ASP A 85 -5.61 -12.06 -4.25
CA ASP A 85 -4.84 -13.19 -4.80
C ASP A 85 -3.83 -12.71 -5.84
N ARG A 86 -4.26 -11.83 -6.76
CA ARG A 86 -3.40 -11.25 -7.78
C ARG A 86 -2.30 -10.38 -7.20
N MET A 87 -2.60 -9.57 -6.17
CA MET A 87 -1.59 -8.78 -5.45
C MET A 87 -0.54 -9.67 -4.77
N ILE A 88 -0.95 -10.77 -4.14
CA ILE A 88 -0.04 -11.73 -3.51
C ILE A 88 0.97 -12.26 -4.53
N GLU A 89 0.50 -12.74 -5.68
CA GLU A 89 1.37 -13.17 -6.78
C GLU A 89 2.22 -12.01 -7.33
N GLY A 90 1.67 -10.79 -7.41
CA GLY A 90 2.39 -9.60 -7.83
C GLY A 90 3.58 -9.28 -6.93
N ILE A 91 3.42 -9.43 -5.62
CA ILE A 91 4.50 -9.25 -4.65
C ILE A 91 5.59 -10.31 -4.85
N ASP A 92 5.22 -11.57 -5.06
CA ASP A 92 6.19 -12.64 -5.31
C ASP A 92 6.98 -12.37 -6.59
N VAL A 93 6.31 -11.92 -7.65
CA VAL A 93 6.96 -11.53 -8.91
C VAL A 93 7.91 -10.35 -8.70
N MET A 94 7.50 -9.31 -7.96
CA MET A 94 8.37 -8.16 -7.66
C MET A 94 9.59 -8.57 -6.84
N LYS A 95 9.43 -9.41 -5.81
CA LYS A 95 10.55 -9.98 -5.04
C LYS A 95 11.52 -10.76 -5.94
N GLY A 96 10.98 -11.55 -6.89
CA GLY A 96 11.79 -12.24 -7.89
C GLY A 96 12.56 -11.27 -8.80
N CYS A 97 11.95 -10.16 -9.22
CA CYS A 97 12.62 -9.12 -10.00
C CYS A 97 13.77 -8.44 -9.22
N PHE A 98 13.62 -8.25 -7.93
CA PHE A 98 14.64 -7.61 -7.08
C PHE A 98 15.77 -8.56 -6.70
N ALA A 99 15.51 -9.86 -6.61
CA ALA A 99 16.51 -10.88 -6.28
C ALA A 99 17.62 -10.96 -7.34
N GLN A 100 18.80 -11.47 -6.93
CA GLN A 100 19.92 -11.66 -7.84
C GLN A 100 19.65 -12.82 -8.81
N GLY A 101 20.08 -12.63 -10.06
CA GLY A 101 19.94 -13.64 -11.11
C GLY A 101 18.58 -13.64 -11.80
N ALA A 102 18.39 -14.58 -12.70
CA ALA A 102 17.13 -14.78 -13.41
C ALA A 102 16.21 -15.71 -12.61
N PHE A 103 14.89 -15.43 -12.67
CA PHE A 103 13.86 -16.25 -12.04
C PHE A 103 12.74 -16.60 -13.02
N SER A 104 12.00 -17.63 -12.67
CA SER A 104 10.75 -18.00 -13.34
C SER A 104 9.64 -18.10 -12.29
N TYR A 105 8.43 -17.71 -12.66
CA TYR A 105 7.25 -17.78 -11.83
C TYR A 105 6.08 -18.32 -12.64
N ALA A 106 5.33 -19.25 -12.11
CA ALA A 106 4.15 -19.84 -12.75
C ALA A 106 2.99 -19.82 -11.76
N GLY A 107 2.28 -18.70 -11.70
CA GLY A 107 1.12 -18.49 -10.87
C GLY A 107 -0.18 -18.59 -11.66
N LYS A 108 -1.27 -18.29 -11.00
CA LYS A 108 -2.61 -18.21 -11.60
C LYS A 108 -2.81 -16.93 -12.40
N HIS A 109 -2.18 -15.84 -11.96
CA HIS A 109 -2.35 -14.50 -12.51
C HIS A 109 -1.15 -14.04 -13.33
N TYR A 110 0.06 -14.52 -12.99
CA TYR A 110 1.30 -14.11 -13.65
C TYR A 110 2.14 -15.31 -14.04
N THR A 111 2.77 -15.21 -15.21
CA THR A 111 3.77 -16.17 -15.70
C THR A 111 5.01 -15.40 -16.12
N ILE A 112 6.16 -15.71 -15.51
CA ILE A 112 7.45 -15.09 -15.80
C ILE A 112 8.42 -16.21 -16.22
N THR A 113 9.17 -15.99 -17.30
CA THR A 113 10.07 -17.00 -17.84
C THR A 113 11.50 -16.46 -17.93
N ASN A 114 12.40 -17.02 -17.13
CA ASN A 114 13.84 -16.76 -17.15
C ASN A 114 14.19 -15.25 -17.21
N TYR A 115 13.51 -14.44 -16.39
CA TYR A 115 13.64 -12.99 -16.40
C TYR A 115 14.61 -12.53 -15.27
N ASN A 116 15.58 -11.70 -15.62
CA ASN A 116 16.45 -11.03 -14.66
C ASN A 116 16.04 -9.56 -14.58
N GLY A 117 15.32 -9.19 -13.53
CA GLY A 117 14.88 -7.80 -13.31
C GLY A 117 16.08 -6.87 -13.12
N MET A 118 16.14 -5.81 -13.93
CA MET A 118 17.20 -4.78 -13.85
C MET A 118 16.56 -3.39 -13.99
N PRO A 119 17.05 -2.37 -13.24
CA PRO A 119 18.14 -2.44 -12.24
C PRO A 119 17.73 -3.21 -10.98
N LYS A 120 18.68 -3.48 -10.10
CA LYS A 120 18.40 -3.98 -8.74
C LYS A 120 18.25 -2.81 -7.78
N PRO A 121 17.38 -2.89 -6.76
CA PRO A 121 17.28 -1.84 -5.75
C PRO A 121 18.58 -1.72 -4.93
N LEU A 122 18.85 -0.54 -4.42
CA LEU A 122 20.02 -0.25 -3.58
C LEU A 122 19.88 -0.86 -2.18
N GLN A 123 18.66 -0.94 -1.66
CA GLN A 123 18.35 -1.47 -0.32
C GLN A 123 18.47 -3.01 -0.21
N GLY A 124 19.06 -3.68 -1.19
CA GLY A 124 19.27 -5.12 -1.18
C GLY A 124 18.17 -5.89 -1.90
N ALA A 125 17.67 -6.99 -1.30
CA ALA A 125 16.75 -7.89 -1.99
C ALA A 125 15.35 -7.31 -2.24
N CYS A 126 14.92 -6.37 -1.41
CA CYS A 126 13.61 -5.68 -1.56
C CYS A 126 13.61 -4.41 -0.72
N PRO A 127 13.11 -3.28 -1.21
CA PRO A 127 12.75 -2.14 -0.37
C PRO A 127 11.72 -2.54 0.69
N PRO A 128 11.66 -1.87 1.86
CA PRO A 128 10.66 -2.15 2.88
C PRO A 128 9.24 -2.14 2.30
N ILE A 129 8.47 -3.19 2.58
CA ILE A 129 7.11 -3.35 2.05
C ILE A 129 6.11 -2.78 3.04
N LEU A 130 5.31 -1.80 2.59
CA LEU A 130 4.15 -1.30 3.30
C LEU A 130 2.88 -1.91 2.69
N MET A 131 2.03 -2.48 3.53
CA MET A 131 0.72 -3.00 3.16
C MET A 131 -0.36 -2.36 4.00
N GLY A 132 -1.33 -1.67 3.37
CA GLY A 132 -2.44 -1.01 4.05
C GLY A 132 -3.79 -1.63 3.71
N GLY A 133 -4.57 -1.98 4.72
CA GLY A 133 -5.89 -2.53 4.55
C GLY A 133 -6.70 -2.63 5.83
N GLY A 134 -7.99 -3.04 5.72
CA GLY A 134 -8.91 -3.15 6.86
C GLY A 134 -9.53 -4.53 7.03
N GLY A 135 -9.48 -5.40 6.03
CA GLY A 135 -10.07 -6.72 6.08
C GLY A 135 -9.14 -7.76 6.71
N LYS A 136 -9.72 -8.71 7.49
CA LYS A 136 -8.97 -9.75 8.21
C LYS A 136 -7.98 -10.50 7.32
N ARG A 137 -8.41 -10.98 6.15
CA ARG A 137 -7.55 -11.73 5.22
C ARG A 137 -6.31 -10.93 4.79
N PHE A 138 -6.52 -9.65 4.45
CA PHE A 138 -5.44 -8.76 4.03
C PHE A 138 -4.47 -8.50 5.17
N LEU A 139 -4.98 -8.14 6.36
CA LEU A 139 -4.15 -7.87 7.53
C LEU A 139 -3.37 -9.10 7.99
N THR A 140 -3.97 -10.29 7.91
CA THR A 140 -3.26 -11.56 8.20
C THR A 140 -2.07 -11.76 7.25
N TYR A 141 -2.25 -11.53 5.94
CA TYR A 141 -1.16 -11.63 4.97
C TYR A 141 -0.11 -10.52 5.18
N ALA A 142 -0.55 -9.29 5.41
CA ALA A 142 0.35 -8.17 5.69
C ALA A 142 1.22 -8.43 6.92
N ALA A 143 0.65 -8.95 8.01
CA ALA A 143 1.39 -9.32 9.23
C ALA A 143 2.50 -10.34 8.99
N GLN A 144 2.37 -11.18 7.96
CA GLN A 144 3.34 -12.23 7.62
C GLN A 144 4.42 -11.75 6.65
N GLN A 145 4.14 -10.75 5.82
CA GLN A 145 4.96 -10.38 4.67
C GLN A 145 5.48 -8.95 4.67
N ALA A 146 4.78 -8.02 5.34
CA ALA A 146 5.13 -6.61 5.32
C ALA A 146 6.09 -6.22 6.44
N ASP A 147 6.86 -5.16 6.20
CA ASP A 147 7.68 -4.48 7.20
C ASP A 147 6.87 -3.37 7.88
N ILE A 148 5.91 -2.77 7.15
CA ILE A 148 5.01 -1.73 7.64
C ILE A 148 3.58 -2.17 7.39
N VAL A 149 2.74 -2.25 8.43
CA VAL A 149 1.32 -2.61 8.31
C VAL A 149 0.44 -1.40 8.61
N GLY A 150 -0.27 -0.93 7.58
CA GLY A 150 -1.21 0.18 7.67
C GLY A 150 -2.61 -0.30 8.04
N ILE A 151 -3.14 0.15 9.17
CA ILE A 151 -4.53 -0.07 9.55
C ILE A 151 -5.41 0.92 8.79
N ASN A 152 -6.40 0.41 8.05
CA ASN A 152 -7.30 1.21 7.24
C ASN A 152 -8.76 0.78 7.42
N ALA A 153 -9.68 1.57 6.86
CA ALA A 153 -11.10 1.20 6.82
C ALA A 153 -11.32 -0.09 6.01
N THR A 154 -12.35 -0.83 6.36
CA THR A 154 -12.78 -1.99 5.56
C THR A 154 -13.64 -1.50 4.41
N MET A 155 -13.11 -1.56 3.20
CA MET A 155 -13.70 -0.99 2.00
C MET A 155 -14.52 -2.05 1.23
N THR A 156 -15.72 -2.38 1.73
CA THR A 156 -16.59 -3.39 1.11
C THR A 156 -17.33 -2.86 -0.12
N ALA A 157 -17.75 -1.60 -0.08
CA ALA A 157 -18.56 -0.97 -1.13
C ALA A 157 -17.74 -0.35 -2.28
N GLY A 158 -16.39 -0.38 -2.23
CA GLY A 158 -15.54 0.30 -3.22
C GLY A 158 -15.59 1.84 -3.15
N ALA A 159 -16.16 2.38 -2.08
CA ALA A 159 -16.26 3.81 -1.80
C ALA A 159 -16.19 4.09 -0.30
N VAL A 160 -15.78 5.30 0.06
CA VAL A 160 -15.81 5.76 1.47
C VAL A 160 -17.23 6.18 1.81
N GLY A 161 -17.79 5.61 2.87
CA GLY A 161 -19.10 5.92 3.38
C GLY A 161 -19.22 5.61 4.88
N PRO A 162 -20.39 5.82 5.50
CA PRO A 162 -20.59 5.60 6.94
C PRO A 162 -20.19 4.19 7.41
N GLU A 163 -20.43 3.16 6.56
CA GLU A 163 -20.03 1.79 6.83
C GLU A 163 -18.49 1.66 6.96
N ALA A 164 -17.74 2.23 6.04
CA ALA A 164 -16.29 2.22 6.10
C ALA A 164 -15.77 3.00 7.31
N ILE A 165 -16.33 4.19 7.58
CA ILE A 165 -15.96 5.04 8.72
C ILE A 165 -16.20 4.30 10.05
N SER A 166 -17.30 3.58 10.21
CA SER A 166 -17.62 2.83 11.42
C SER A 166 -16.59 1.73 11.74
N THR A 167 -15.80 1.30 10.74
CA THR A 167 -14.71 0.33 10.93
C THR A 167 -13.40 0.96 11.39
N MET A 168 -13.39 2.26 11.71
CA MET A 168 -12.22 3.02 12.19
C MET A 168 -12.46 3.65 13.58
N THR A 169 -13.42 3.15 14.37
CA THR A 169 -13.50 3.47 15.79
C THR A 169 -12.29 2.91 16.53
N ALA A 170 -12.01 3.40 17.74
CA ALA A 170 -10.88 2.92 18.55
C ALA A 170 -10.94 1.39 18.73
N GLU A 171 -12.09 0.86 19.08
CA GLU A 171 -12.32 -0.57 19.29
C GLU A 171 -12.12 -1.39 18.00
N ALA A 172 -12.57 -0.85 16.85
CA ALA A 172 -12.39 -1.51 15.56
C ALA A 172 -10.92 -1.49 15.13
N VAL A 173 -10.19 -0.44 15.43
CA VAL A 173 -8.74 -0.35 15.20
C VAL A 173 -7.99 -1.33 16.09
N ASP A 174 -8.31 -1.39 17.39
CA ASP A 174 -7.71 -2.34 18.33
C ASP A 174 -7.92 -3.79 17.88
N ALA A 175 -9.14 -4.15 17.46
CA ALA A 175 -9.41 -5.48 16.90
C ALA A 175 -8.58 -5.79 15.63
N LYS A 176 -8.29 -4.81 14.78
CA LYS A 176 -7.41 -4.98 13.63
C LYS A 176 -5.95 -5.13 14.03
N VAL A 177 -5.50 -4.38 15.02
CA VAL A 177 -4.16 -4.54 15.61
C VAL A 177 -3.98 -5.93 16.20
N ASP A 178 -5.00 -6.47 16.86
CA ASP A 178 -4.97 -7.84 17.38
C ASP A 178 -4.85 -8.88 16.27
N ILE A 179 -5.56 -8.69 15.13
CA ILE A 179 -5.39 -9.57 13.96
C ILE A 179 -3.93 -9.57 13.48
N VAL A 180 -3.29 -8.40 13.42
CA VAL A 180 -1.88 -8.29 13.00
C VAL A 180 -0.97 -8.97 14.01
N ARG A 181 -1.18 -8.74 15.29
CA ARG A 181 -0.40 -9.35 16.38
C ARG A 181 -0.48 -10.88 16.35
N ASP A 182 -1.69 -11.41 16.26
CA ASP A 182 -1.93 -12.87 16.27
C ASP A 182 -1.33 -13.54 15.02
N ALA A 183 -1.40 -12.86 13.85
CA ALA A 183 -0.93 -13.40 12.58
C ALA A 183 0.57 -13.21 12.35
N SER A 184 1.25 -12.38 13.13
CA SER A 184 2.66 -12.01 12.93
C SER A 184 3.66 -13.16 13.17
N GLY A 185 3.24 -14.25 13.82
CA GLY A 185 4.14 -15.37 14.09
C GLY A 185 5.34 -15.03 15.00
N GLY A 186 5.18 -14.01 15.87
CA GLY A 186 6.22 -13.53 16.79
C GLY A 186 7.05 -12.36 16.27
N ARG A 187 6.88 -11.92 15.02
CA ARG A 187 7.62 -10.80 14.44
C ARG A 187 6.97 -9.43 14.68
N ILE A 188 6.00 -9.31 15.58
CA ILE A 188 5.28 -8.05 15.84
C ILE A 188 6.22 -6.89 16.21
N ALA A 189 7.34 -7.17 16.87
CA ALA A 189 8.33 -6.16 17.25
C ALA A 189 9.13 -5.62 16.04
N ASP A 190 9.13 -6.35 14.92
CA ASP A 190 9.81 -5.98 13.68
C ASP A 190 8.85 -5.28 12.70
N ILE A 191 7.56 -5.19 13.04
CA ILE A 191 6.53 -4.57 12.20
C ILE A 191 6.30 -3.13 12.67
N GLU A 192 6.50 -2.18 11.77
CA GLU A 192 6.05 -0.81 11.98
C GLU A 192 4.53 -0.73 11.77
N MET A 193 3.80 -0.21 12.75
CA MET A 193 2.35 0.01 12.63
C MET A 193 2.09 1.42 12.11
N ASN A 194 1.27 1.51 11.07
CA ASN A 194 0.89 2.76 10.42
C ASN A 194 -0.63 2.95 10.45
N ILE A 195 -1.07 4.17 10.65
CA ILE A 195 -2.47 4.58 10.49
C ILE A 195 -2.55 5.93 9.78
N ARG A 196 -3.49 6.08 8.86
CA ARG A 196 -3.70 7.34 8.16
C ARG A 196 -4.62 8.26 8.97
N ALA A 197 -4.12 9.41 9.38
CA ALA A 197 -4.93 10.50 9.91
C ALA A 197 -5.48 11.35 8.74
N PHE A 198 -6.80 11.39 8.56
CA PHE A 198 -7.45 12.17 7.50
C PHE A 198 -7.53 13.66 7.82
N LEU A 199 -7.53 14.00 9.10
CA LEU A 199 -7.61 15.37 9.58
C LEU A 199 -6.69 15.56 10.78
N VAL A 200 -5.82 16.54 10.69
CA VAL A 200 -5.00 17.01 11.79
C VAL A 200 -5.28 18.51 11.95
N ASN A 201 -5.77 18.90 13.12
CA ASN A 201 -6.01 20.28 13.45
C ASN A 201 -5.19 20.69 14.69
N ILE A 202 -4.24 21.59 14.51
CA ILE A 202 -3.44 22.13 15.60
C ILE A 202 -4.13 23.38 16.09
N THR A 203 -4.61 23.37 17.35
CA THR A 203 -5.41 24.46 17.93
C THR A 203 -5.26 24.48 19.45
N ASP A 204 -5.37 25.67 20.04
CA ASP A 204 -5.43 25.87 21.50
C ASP A 204 -6.82 25.54 22.08
N ASP A 205 -7.86 25.37 21.23
CA ASP A 205 -9.23 25.02 21.58
C ASP A 205 -9.62 23.67 20.95
N ALA A 206 -9.05 22.58 21.45
CA ALA A 206 -9.31 21.24 20.93
C ALA A 206 -10.78 20.82 21.06
N GLN A 207 -11.43 21.16 22.20
CA GLN A 207 -12.83 20.81 22.46
C GLN A 207 -13.76 21.54 21.49
N GLY A 208 -13.62 22.84 21.30
CA GLY A 208 -14.41 23.59 20.34
C GLY A 208 -14.15 23.19 18.89
N ALA A 209 -12.95 22.76 18.55
CA ALA A 209 -12.65 22.21 17.23
C ALA A 209 -13.38 20.90 16.99
N ILE A 210 -13.41 19.98 17.96
CA ILE A 210 -14.17 18.71 17.88
C ILE A 210 -15.66 18.97 17.72
N GLU A 211 -16.23 19.90 18.50
CA GLU A 211 -17.65 20.26 18.42
C GLU A 211 -18.03 20.87 17.07
N ARG A 212 -17.18 21.71 16.48
CA ARG A 212 -17.38 22.26 15.14
C ARG A 212 -17.35 21.18 14.07
N LEU A 213 -16.40 20.26 14.16
CA LEU A 213 -16.26 19.12 13.23
C LEU A 213 -17.46 18.17 13.33
N SER A 214 -17.89 17.82 14.54
CA SER A 214 -19.02 16.92 14.74
C SER A 214 -20.33 17.49 14.19
N LYS A 215 -20.53 18.81 14.28
CA LYS A 215 -21.70 19.51 13.70
C LYS A 215 -21.66 19.61 12.18
N GLY A 216 -20.47 19.59 11.58
CA GLY A 216 -20.29 19.64 10.12
C GLY A 216 -20.32 18.27 9.43
N MET A 217 -20.29 17.17 10.20
CA MET A 217 -20.31 15.79 9.69
C MET A 217 -21.66 15.09 9.90
N GLY A 218 -22.65 15.77 10.48
CA GLY A 218 -24.01 15.30 10.77
C GLY A 218 -25.03 15.62 9.69
#